data_7212c46d36f55595003ac7994c1d13fd
#
_entry.id   7212c46d36f55595003ac7994c1d13fd
#
_cell.length_a   1.000
_cell.length_b   1.000
_cell.length_c   1.000
_cell.angle_alpha   90.00
_cell.angle_beta   90.00
_cell.angle_gamma   90.00
#
_symmetry.space_group_name_H-M   'P 1'
#
loop_
_entity.id
_entity.type
_entity.pdbx_description
1 polymer ?
#
loop_
_entity_poly.entity_id
_entity_poly.type
_entity_poly.pdbx_seq_one_letter_code
_entity_poly.pdbx_strand_id
1 'polypeptide(L)'
;MRVWKPVHGKRPLFAFCGFSARRRLRKGGDFINSFMAWVGGKKALRDEILARFPLEYKRYIEVFGGAGWVLFHKPPGNDFEVFNDFNGNLVNLYRCVREQPDKLRDELRFLLNSRLDFEYMKQMLHSQAALPDVRRAAYYYALIRYSYAAGTTTFGSQPHAMWNNFPLIEAAAGRLQKVVIENKDCIKLIRQYDRKESFFYCDPPYYQADQYYEAVSADGFDHRGLAEALLAIDGKFLLSYNDCGFIRELYSRPGIVIESVTRLSNIAQRYDNGKQYPELLISNYDTTELARSCVQLTLFDGLDTQEILNERILCNETI
;
A
#
# COMPACT_ATOMS: atom_id res chain seq x y z
N MET A 1 47.81 18.68 21.47
CA MET A 1 46.73 17.74 21.80
C MET A 1 45.46 18.51 22.06
N ARG A 2 44.55 18.59 21.10
CA ARG A 2 43.19 19.09 21.30
C ARG A 2 42.23 18.01 20.76
N VAL A 3 41.50 17.42 21.69
CA VAL A 3 40.54 16.36 21.44
C VAL A 3 39.25 16.98 20.87
N TRP A 4 38.86 16.58 19.69
CA TRP A 4 37.58 16.94 19.07
C TRP A 4 36.46 16.05 19.64
N LYS A 5 35.42 16.66 20.22
CA LYS A 5 34.19 15.99 20.61
C LYS A 5 33.21 16.04 19.40
N PRO A 6 32.49 14.94 19.06
CA PRO A 6 31.51 14.98 18.00
C PRO A 6 30.25 15.71 18.45
N VAL A 7 29.75 16.59 17.58
CA VAL A 7 28.50 17.31 17.73
C VAL A 7 27.34 16.31 17.48
N HIS A 8 26.49 16.12 18.48
CA HIS A 8 25.30 15.32 18.36
C HIS A 8 24.35 15.94 17.33
N GLY A 9 24.19 15.29 16.18
CA GLY A 9 23.15 15.57 15.21
C GLY A 9 21.78 15.28 15.82
N LYS A 10 20.90 16.29 15.83
CA LYS A 10 19.51 16.15 16.22
C LYS A 10 18.84 15.14 15.26
N ARG A 11 18.40 13.99 15.78
CA ARG A 11 17.52 13.06 15.05
C ARG A 11 16.21 13.78 14.72
N PRO A 12 15.65 13.62 13.50
CA PRO A 12 14.40 14.28 13.16
C PRO A 12 13.27 13.81 14.09
N LEU A 13 12.43 14.74 14.52
CA LEU A 13 11.30 14.55 15.44
C LEU A 13 10.32 13.44 14.98
N PHE A 14 10.32 13.10 13.72
CA PHE A 14 9.47 12.07 13.10
C PHE A 14 9.69 10.64 13.61
N ALA A 15 10.87 10.31 14.14
CA ALA A 15 11.11 8.97 14.67
C ALA A 15 10.34 8.66 15.97
N PHE A 16 9.93 9.68 16.72
CA PHE A 16 9.20 9.52 17.99
C PHE A 16 7.67 9.42 17.78
N CYS A 17 7.13 10.14 16.79
CA CYS A 17 5.69 10.10 16.48
C CYS A 17 5.24 8.75 15.89
N GLY A 18 6.09 8.09 15.08
CA GLY A 18 5.82 6.78 14.51
C GLY A 18 5.60 5.68 15.56
N PHE A 19 6.19 5.78 16.77
CA PHE A 19 6.04 4.78 17.81
C PHE A 19 4.71 4.91 18.58
N SER A 20 4.21 6.13 18.77
CA SER A 20 2.91 6.41 19.42
C SER A 20 1.74 6.13 18.48
N ALA A 21 1.84 6.52 17.21
CA ALA A 21 0.86 6.19 16.18
C ALA A 21 0.75 4.66 15.97
N ARG A 22 1.88 3.94 15.95
CA ARG A 22 1.91 2.46 15.89
C ARG A 22 1.18 1.81 17.07
N ARG A 23 1.22 2.40 18.27
CA ARG A 23 0.56 1.85 19.46
C ARG A 23 -0.96 2.02 19.42
N ARG A 24 -1.47 3.07 18.78
CA ARG A 24 -2.92 3.31 18.57
C ARG A 24 -3.49 2.52 17.41
N LEU A 25 -2.77 2.45 16.31
CA LEU A 25 -3.12 1.60 15.19
C LEU A 25 -3.21 0.11 15.62
N ARG A 26 -2.44 -0.31 16.64
CA ARG A 26 -2.49 -1.66 17.21
C ARG A 26 -3.70 -1.98 18.10
N LYS A 27 -4.48 -0.99 18.54
CA LYS A 27 -5.67 -1.22 19.39
C LYS A 27 -6.97 -1.53 18.62
N GLY A 28 -6.97 -1.47 17.30
CA GLY A 28 -8.18 -1.52 16.47
C GLY A 28 -8.31 -2.67 15.48
N GLY A 29 -7.45 -3.69 15.48
CA GLY A 29 -7.55 -4.84 14.57
C GLY A 29 -6.18 -5.39 14.17
N ASP A 30 -6.14 -6.67 13.80
CA ASP A 30 -4.91 -7.33 13.37
C ASP A 30 -4.51 -6.79 11.99
N PHE A 31 -3.33 -6.14 11.92
CA PHE A 31 -2.69 -5.80 10.65
C PHE A 31 -2.32 -7.07 9.93
N ILE A 32 -2.73 -7.18 8.69
CA ILE A 32 -2.31 -8.30 7.86
C ILE A 32 -1.30 -7.85 6.81
N ASN A 33 -0.41 -8.75 6.46
CA ASN A 33 0.47 -8.54 5.32
C ASN A 33 -0.29 -8.89 4.03
N SER A 34 0.07 -8.24 2.92
CA SER A 34 -0.38 -8.69 1.62
C SER A 34 0.00 -10.16 1.40
N PHE A 35 -0.90 -10.90 0.76
CA PHE A 35 -0.69 -12.31 0.41
C PHE A 35 0.26 -12.50 -0.79
N MET A 36 0.66 -11.41 -1.47
CA MET A 36 1.55 -11.48 -2.62
C MET A 36 2.65 -10.42 -2.62
N ALA A 37 3.69 -10.66 -3.40
CA ALA A 37 4.67 -9.66 -3.80
C ALA A 37 4.15 -8.91 -5.05
N TRP A 38 4.62 -7.68 -5.27
CA TRP A 38 4.24 -6.87 -6.41
C TRP A 38 5.37 -5.93 -6.80
N VAL A 39 5.55 -5.70 -8.11
CA VAL A 39 6.51 -4.72 -8.62
C VAL A 39 6.08 -3.32 -8.15
N GLY A 40 6.98 -2.54 -7.58
CA GLY A 40 6.63 -1.21 -7.05
C GLY A 40 5.85 -1.20 -5.73
N GLY A 41 5.51 -2.37 -5.16
CA GLY A 41 4.68 -2.47 -3.96
C GLY A 41 5.18 -1.67 -2.76
N LYS A 42 4.29 -0.99 -2.07
CA LYS A 42 4.55 0.00 -1.00
C LYS A 42 4.83 -0.59 0.39
N LYS A 43 5.28 -1.86 0.46
CA LYS A 43 5.57 -2.51 1.75
C LYS A 43 6.49 -1.68 2.66
N ALA A 44 7.52 -1.05 2.09
CA ALA A 44 8.50 -0.28 2.85
C ALA A 44 7.98 1.10 3.29
N LEU A 45 7.05 1.69 2.52
CA LEU A 45 6.50 3.03 2.77
C LEU A 45 5.11 3.03 3.41
N ARG A 46 4.49 1.88 3.61
CA ARG A 46 3.11 1.79 4.08
C ARG A 46 2.86 2.50 5.41
N ASP A 47 3.81 2.44 6.35
CA ASP A 47 3.74 3.14 7.64
C ASP A 47 3.78 4.66 7.44
N GLU A 48 4.66 5.16 6.55
CA GLU A 48 4.78 6.56 6.19
C GLU A 48 3.54 7.08 5.45
N ILE A 49 2.96 6.24 4.59
CA ILE A 49 1.72 6.54 3.86
C ILE A 49 0.55 6.65 4.85
N LEU A 50 0.38 5.65 5.74
CA LEU A 50 -0.70 5.67 6.74
C LEU A 50 -0.58 6.82 7.74
N ALA A 51 0.63 7.23 8.11
CA ALA A 51 0.86 8.37 8.99
C ALA A 51 0.42 9.70 8.37
N ARG A 52 0.23 9.75 7.06
CA ARG A 52 -0.20 10.92 6.28
C ARG A 52 -1.66 10.86 5.84
N PHE A 53 -2.41 9.86 6.28
CA PHE A 53 -3.84 9.80 5.99
C PHE A 53 -4.56 11.02 6.59
N PRO A 54 -5.63 11.52 5.96
CA PRO A 54 -6.41 12.60 6.54
C PRO A 54 -7.05 12.14 7.85
N LEU A 55 -7.23 13.07 8.79
CA LEU A 55 -7.81 12.79 10.10
C LEU A 55 -9.24 12.23 9.97
N GLU A 56 -10.00 12.78 9.02
CA GLU A 56 -11.39 12.41 8.80
C GLU A 56 -11.67 12.10 7.33
N TYR A 57 -12.27 10.94 7.11
CA TYR A 57 -12.89 10.50 5.85
C TYR A 57 -13.91 9.39 6.16
N LYS A 58 -14.87 9.17 5.26
CA LYS A 58 -15.87 8.10 5.39
C LYS A 58 -15.74 7.06 4.29
N ARG A 59 -14.95 7.35 3.26
CA ARG A 59 -14.79 6.51 2.08
C ARG A 59 -13.30 6.46 1.74
N TYR A 60 -12.73 5.26 1.73
CA TYR A 60 -11.36 4.98 1.32
C TYR A 60 -11.35 4.32 -0.05
N ILE A 61 -10.67 4.89 -1.01
CA ILE A 61 -10.58 4.36 -2.37
C ILE A 61 -9.10 4.16 -2.73
N GLU A 62 -8.66 2.89 -2.82
CA GLU A 62 -7.35 2.52 -3.35
C GLU A 62 -7.47 2.35 -4.86
N VAL A 63 -6.96 3.33 -5.62
CA VAL A 63 -7.21 3.47 -7.07
C VAL A 63 -6.35 2.51 -7.89
N PHE A 64 -5.12 2.27 -7.45
CA PHE A 64 -4.14 1.36 -8.07
C PHE A 64 -3.74 0.32 -7.02
N GLY A 65 -4.52 -0.74 -6.93
CA GLY A 65 -4.44 -1.65 -5.81
C GLY A 65 -3.16 -2.48 -5.75
N GLY A 66 -2.72 -3.03 -6.88
CA GLY A 66 -1.55 -3.90 -6.91
C GLY A 66 -1.63 -5.01 -5.86
N ALA A 67 -0.61 -5.12 -5.01
CA ALA A 67 -0.63 -6.06 -3.88
C ALA A 67 -1.45 -5.61 -2.67
N GLY A 68 -2.09 -4.44 -2.68
CA GLY A 68 -2.92 -3.94 -1.57
C GLY A 68 -2.14 -3.66 -0.28
N TRP A 69 -0.86 -3.31 -0.38
CA TRP A 69 -0.03 -3.13 0.82
C TRP A 69 -0.57 -2.09 1.79
N VAL A 70 -1.24 -1.05 1.28
CA VAL A 70 -1.82 0.00 2.11
C VAL A 70 -3.17 -0.45 2.66
N LEU A 71 -4.07 -1.00 1.85
CA LEU A 71 -5.37 -1.55 2.28
C LEU A 71 -5.22 -2.60 3.39
N PHE A 72 -4.32 -3.57 3.20
CA PHE A 72 -4.10 -4.65 4.16
C PHE A 72 -3.43 -4.18 5.45
N HIS A 73 -2.66 -3.10 5.39
CA HIS A 73 -2.01 -2.52 6.56
C HIS A 73 -2.83 -1.43 7.24
N LYS A 74 -3.84 -0.91 6.56
CA LYS A 74 -4.84 -0.02 7.14
C LYS A 74 -5.71 -0.80 8.13
N PRO A 75 -5.88 -0.31 9.39
CA PRO A 75 -6.84 -0.92 10.31
C PRO A 75 -8.23 -0.96 9.69
N PRO A 76 -8.95 -2.08 9.76
CA PRO A 76 -10.34 -2.12 9.35
C PRO A 76 -11.17 -1.16 10.20
N GLY A 77 -12.03 -0.37 9.56
CA GLY A 77 -12.91 0.62 10.19
C GLY A 77 -14.35 0.45 9.76
N ASN A 78 -15.14 1.49 10.01
CA ASN A 78 -16.52 1.60 9.53
C ASN A 78 -16.64 2.39 8.23
N ASP A 79 -15.51 2.80 7.66
CA ASP A 79 -15.45 3.50 6.39
C ASP A 79 -15.81 2.54 5.23
N PHE A 80 -16.43 3.10 4.20
CA PHE A 80 -16.70 2.41 2.95
C PHE A 80 -15.38 2.26 2.18
N GLU A 81 -14.95 1.03 1.88
CA GLU A 81 -13.68 0.74 1.24
C GLU A 81 -13.85 0.24 -0.20
N VAL A 82 -13.07 0.80 -1.12
CA VAL A 82 -12.98 0.37 -2.52
C VAL A 82 -11.54 0.03 -2.85
N PHE A 83 -11.33 -1.15 -3.42
CA PHE A 83 -10.09 -1.59 -4.02
C PHE A 83 -10.27 -1.70 -5.53
N ASN A 84 -9.43 -1.03 -6.29
CA ASN A 84 -9.49 -1.06 -7.74
C ASN A 84 -8.13 -1.39 -8.34
N ASP A 85 -8.14 -2.10 -9.44
CA ASP A 85 -6.98 -2.21 -10.33
C ASP A 85 -7.47 -2.35 -11.77
N PHE A 86 -6.67 -1.87 -12.71
CA PHE A 86 -6.98 -1.99 -14.13
C PHE A 86 -6.68 -3.41 -14.68
N ASN A 87 -5.77 -4.14 -14.04
CA ASN A 87 -5.40 -5.50 -14.44
C ASN A 87 -6.51 -6.51 -14.07
N GLY A 88 -7.24 -6.98 -15.08
CA GLY A 88 -8.35 -7.92 -14.91
C GLY A 88 -7.95 -9.26 -14.28
N ASN A 89 -6.74 -9.78 -14.54
CA ASN A 89 -6.25 -11.00 -13.89
C ASN A 89 -6.01 -10.79 -12.39
N LEU A 90 -5.49 -9.62 -12.02
CA LEU A 90 -5.31 -9.25 -10.62
C LEU A 90 -6.64 -9.12 -9.90
N VAL A 91 -7.60 -8.41 -10.50
CA VAL A 91 -8.94 -8.24 -9.93
C VAL A 91 -9.66 -9.59 -9.80
N ASN A 92 -9.55 -10.47 -10.81
CA ASN A 92 -10.07 -11.84 -10.72
C ASN A 92 -9.44 -12.61 -9.54
N LEU A 93 -8.13 -12.48 -9.33
CA LEU A 93 -7.45 -13.09 -8.18
C LEU A 93 -8.03 -12.58 -6.85
N TYR A 94 -8.21 -11.27 -6.68
CA TYR A 94 -8.82 -10.69 -5.48
C TYR A 94 -10.25 -11.17 -5.23
N ARG A 95 -11.06 -11.30 -6.29
CA ARG A 95 -12.41 -11.86 -6.19
C ARG A 95 -12.38 -13.31 -5.73
N CYS A 96 -11.50 -14.14 -6.33
CA CYS A 96 -11.36 -15.54 -5.94
C CYS A 96 -10.84 -15.70 -4.51
N VAL A 97 -9.90 -14.86 -4.06
CA VAL A 97 -9.44 -14.82 -2.66
C VAL A 97 -10.60 -14.51 -1.72
N ARG A 98 -11.47 -13.53 -2.04
CA ARG A 98 -12.61 -13.16 -1.20
C ARG A 98 -13.70 -14.21 -1.18
N GLU A 99 -14.06 -14.75 -2.35
CA GLU A 99 -15.30 -15.53 -2.54
C GLU A 99 -15.07 -17.04 -2.49
N GLN A 100 -13.89 -17.51 -2.92
CA GLN A 100 -13.58 -18.93 -3.08
C GLN A 100 -12.15 -19.28 -2.63
N PRO A 101 -11.71 -18.84 -1.41
CA PRO A 101 -10.32 -19.04 -0.96
C PRO A 101 -9.93 -20.52 -0.89
N ASP A 102 -10.84 -21.42 -0.49
CA ASP A 102 -10.56 -22.86 -0.41
C ASP A 102 -10.30 -23.45 -1.79
N LYS A 103 -11.15 -23.16 -2.77
CA LYS A 103 -10.96 -23.64 -4.14
C LYS A 103 -9.66 -23.09 -4.76
N LEU A 104 -9.32 -21.84 -4.46
CA LEU A 104 -8.06 -21.24 -4.91
C LEU A 104 -6.86 -21.99 -4.32
N ARG A 105 -6.90 -22.30 -3.00
CA ARG A 105 -5.84 -23.07 -2.34
C ARG A 105 -5.72 -24.48 -2.91
N ASP A 106 -6.85 -25.14 -3.23
CA ASP A 106 -6.85 -26.46 -3.82
C ASP A 106 -6.19 -26.47 -5.22
N GLU A 107 -6.52 -25.51 -6.08
CA GLU A 107 -5.85 -25.37 -7.38
C GLU A 107 -4.34 -25.10 -7.20
N LEU A 108 -3.95 -24.25 -6.25
CA LEU A 108 -2.55 -23.90 -5.98
C LEU A 108 -1.72 -25.08 -5.46
N ARG A 109 -2.30 -26.05 -4.77
CA ARG A 109 -1.61 -27.23 -4.24
C ARG A 109 -0.99 -28.10 -5.32
N PHE A 110 -1.58 -28.13 -6.51
CA PHE A 110 -1.19 -28.98 -7.63
C PHE A 110 -0.27 -28.27 -8.63
N LEU A 111 0.04 -26.98 -8.43
CA LEU A 111 0.94 -26.24 -9.30
C LEU A 111 2.39 -26.43 -8.88
N LEU A 112 3.19 -26.94 -9.80
CA LEU A 112 4.62 -27.17 -9.55
C LEU A 112 5.43 -25.89 -9.79
N ASN A 113 6.46 -25.69 -8.97
CA ASN A 113 7.46 -24.65 -9.20
C ASN A 113 8.48 -25.18 -10.25
N SER A 114 8.03 -25.24 -11.48
CA SER A 114 8.84 -25.67 -12.62
C SER A 114 8.80 -24.65 -13.76
N ARG A 115 9.85 -24.59 -14.56
CA ARG A 115 9.89 -23.72 -15.74
C ARG A 115 8.84 -24.11 -16.76
N LEU A 116 8.63 -25.42 -16.96
CA LEU A 116 7.63 -25.90 -17.91
C LEU A 116 6.23 -25.45 -17.56
N ASP A 117 5.84 -25.62 -16.28
CA ASP A 117 4.51 -25.19 -15.81
C ASP A 117 4.39 -23.68 -15.82
N PHE A 118 5.46 -22.95 -15.50
CA PHE A 118 5.48 -21.48 -15.57
C PHE A 118 5.17 -20.98 -16.99
N GLU A 119 5.85 -21.50 -18.01
CA GLU A 119 5.61 -21.10 -19.40
C GLU A 119 4.22 -21.54 -19.88
N TYR A 120 3.76 -22.73 -19.47
CA TYR A 120 2.39 -23.18 -19.76
C TYR A 120 1.32 -22.25 -19.17
N MET A 121 1.43 -21.93 -17.87
CA MET A 121 0.48 -21.01 -17.20
C MET A 121 0.49 -19.63 -17.87
N LYS A 122 1.68 -19.12 -18.21
CA LYS A 122 1.84 -17.85 -18.93
C LYS A 122 1.15 -17.88 -20.30
N GLN A 123 1.37 -18.94 -21.10
CA GLN A 123 0.71 -19.13 -22.37
C GLN A 123 -0.82 -19.19 -22.23
N MET A 124 -1.32 -19.92 -21.23
CA MET A 124 -2.76 -20.04 -20.97
C MET A 124 -3.42 -18.71 -20.60
N LEU A 125 -2.74 -17.85 -19.83
CA LEU A 125 -3.25 -16.53 -19.47
C LEU A 125 -3.23 -15.53 -20.62
N HIS A 126 -2.26 -15.63 -21.54
CA HIS A 126 -2.18 -14.78 -22.73
C HIS A 126 -3.09 -15.28 -23.88
N SER A 127 -3.37 -16.58 -23.91
CA SER A 127 -4.34 -17.12 -24.86
C SER A 127 -5.76 -16.69 -24.47
N GLN A 128 -6.65 -16.56 -25.45
CA GLN A 128 -8.08 -16.33 -25.18
C GLN A 128 -8.81 -17.60 -24.68
N ALA A 129 -8.08 -18.57 -24.13
CA ALA A 129 -8.65 -19.80 -23.60
C ALA A 129 -9.64 -19.47 -22.46
N ALA A 130 -10.83 -20.08 -22.53
CA ALA A 130 -11.81 -19.99 -21.48
C ALA A 130 -11.37 -20.80 -20.26
N LEU A 131 -10.61 -20.17 -19.37
CA LEU A 131 -10.25 -20.76 -18.08
C LEU A 131 -11.31 -20.41 -17.04
N PRO A 132 -11.68 -21.36 -16.16
CA PRO A 132 -12.48 -21.05 -14.97
C PRO A 132 -11.78 -19.98 -14.13
N ASP A 133 -12.52 -19.06 -13.52
CA ASP A 133 -11.99 -17.91 -12.79
C ASP A 133 -10.97 -18.32 -11.71
N VAL A 134 -11.27 -19.38 -10.95
CA VAL A 134 -10.38 -19.87 -9.89
C VAL A 134 -9.06 -20.39 -10.45
N ARG A 135 -9.08 -21.12 -11.57
CA ARG A 135 -7.87 -21.61 -12.23
C ARG A 135 -7.06 -20.48 -12.86
N ARG A 136 -7.73 -19.50 -13.46
CA ARG A 136 -7.10 -18.27 -13.95
C ARG A 136 -6.41 -17.52 -12.79
N ALA A 137 -7.08 -17.41 -11.66
CA ALA A 137 -6.53 -16.79 -10.44
C ALA A 137 -5.33 -17.56 -9.91
N ALA A 138 -5.41 -18.90 -9.85
CA ALA A 138 -4.31 -19.74 -9.39
C ALA A 138 -3.07 -19.63 -10.31
N TYR A 139 -3.26 -19.63 -11.61
CA TYR A 139 -2.17 -19.45 -12.58
C TYR A 139 -1.51 -18.07 -12.44
N TYR A 140 -2.33 -17.01 -12.34
CA TYR A 140 -1.81 -15.66 -12.19
C TYR A 140 -1.03 -15.50 -10.87
N TYR A 141 -1.56 -16.02 -9.75
CA TYR A 141 -0.86 -16.02 -8.48
C TYR A 141 0.45 -16.81 -8.52
N ALA A 142 0.45 -17.99 -9.15
CA ALA A 142 1.66 -18.80 -9.32
C ALA A 142 2.71 -18.08 -10.17
N LEU A 143 2.32 -17.39 -11.25
CA LEU A 143 3.24 -16.57 -12.04
C LEU A 143 3.88 -15.47 -11.19
N ILE A 144 3.10 -14.74 -10.37
CA ILE A 144 3.64 -13.73 -9.46
C ILE A 144 4.66 -14.34 -8.49
N ARG A 145 4.36 -15.53 -7.94
CA ARG A 145 5.19 -16.16 -6.91
C ARG A 145 6.45 -16.82 -7.44
N TYR A 146 6.39 -17.36 -8.67
CA TYR A 146 7.50 -18.10 -9.28
C TYR A 146 8.34 -17.25 -10.23
N SER A 147 7.92 -16.01 -10.52
CA SER A 147 8.68 -15.13 -11.41
C SER A 147 9.81 -14.39 -10.68
N TYR A 148 10.79 -13.97 -11.46
CA TYR A 148 11.80 -13.04 -11.01
C TYR A 148 11.15 -11.70 -10.64
N ALA A 149 11.44 -11.20 -9.43
CA ALA A 149 10.94 -9.92 -8.92
C ALA A 149 9.41 -9.71 -8.98
N ALA A 150 8.61 -10.80 -9.01
CA ALA A 150 7.16 -10.77 -9.16
C ALA A 150 6.67 -10.15 -10.49
N GLY A 151 7.52 -10.12 -11.52
CA GLY A 151 7.22 -9.48 -12.81
C GLY A 151 6.41 -10.32 -13.79
N THR A 152 5.94 -11.53 -13.41
CA THR A 152 5.12 -12.48 -14.21
C THR A 152 5.71 -12.95 -15.54
N THR A 153 6.81 -12.36 -16.00
CA THR A 153 7.38 -12.58 -17.35
C THR A 153 8.48 -13.62 -17.41
N THR A 154 9.34 -13.69 -16.39
CA THR A 154 10.54 -14.53 -16.36
C THR A 154 10.56 -15.43 -15.13
N PHE A 155 10.77 -16.73 -15.33
CA PHE A 155 10.85 -17.70 -14.25
C PHE A 155 12.04 -17.41 -13.31
N GLY A 156 11.75 -17.30 -11.99
CA GLY A 156 12.72 -16.87 -10.99
C GLY A 156 13.71 -17.93 -10.53
N SER A 157 13.47 -19.21 -10.86
CA SER A 157 14.33 -20.37 -10.49
C SER A 157 14.66 -20.47 -8.99
N GLN A 158 13.81 -19.90 -8.11
CA GLN A 158 14.00 -19.96 -6.67
C GLN A 158 13.05 -20.99 -6.04
N PRO A 159 13.51 -21.80 -5.08
CA PRO A 159 12.63 -22.67 -4.33
C PRO A 159 11.52 -21.86 -3.64
N HIS A 160 10.27 -22.26 -3.84
CA HIS A 160 9.12 -21.64 -3.21
C HIS A 160 8.06 -22.68 -2.87
N ALA A 161 7.73 -22.78 -1.59
CA ALA A 161 6.65 -23.64 -1.11
C ALA A 161 5.33 -22.84 -1.11
N MET A 162 4.45 -23.12 -2.06
CA MET A 162 3.19 -22.38 -2.25
C MET A 162 2.30 -22.38 -1.01
N TRP A 163 2.25 -23.51 -0.28
CA TRP A 163 1.44 -23.65 0.94
C TRP A 163 1.82 -22.71 2.09
N ASN A 164 3.05 -22.19 2.10
CA ASN A 164 3.46 -21.17 3.09
C ASN A 164 2.66 -19.85 2.95
N ASN A 165 1.99 -19.64 1.83
CA ASN A 165 1.18 -18.44 1.59
C ASN A 165 -0.30 -18.65 1.96
N PHE A 166 -0.76 -19.87 2.20
CA PHE A 166 -2.18 -20.15 2.44
C PHE A 166 -2.75 -19.40 3.64
N PRO A 167 -2.05 -19.27 4.78
CA PRO A 167 -2.54 -18.44 5.89
C PRO A 167 -2.73 -16.97 5.52
N LEU A 168 -1.90 -16.44 4.62
CA LEU A 168 -2.04 -15.06 4.14
C LEU A 168 -3.24 -14.89 3.20
N ILE A 169 -3.52 -15.90 2.36
CA ILE A 169 -4.71 -15.92 1.50
C ILE A 169 -5.98 -15.91 2.36
N GLU A 170 -6.00 -16.70 3.42
CA GLU A 170 -7.14 -16.78 4.34
C GLU A 170 -7.35 -15.48 5.12
N ALA A 171 -6.28 -14.90 5.66
CA ALA A 171 -6.34 -13.59 6.32
C ALA A 171 -6.83 -12.50 5.36
N ALA A 172 -6.34 -12.51 4.10
CA ALA A 172 -6.79 -11.58 3.07
C ALA A 172 -8.28 -11.78 2.72
N ALA A 173 -8.74 -13.02 2.63
CA ALA A 173 -10.15 -13.33 2.40
C ALA A 173 -11.05 -12.69 3.47
N GLY A 174 -10.70 -12.85 4.75
CA GLY A 174 -11.41 -12.21 5.86
C GLY A 174 -11.41 -10.68 5.76
N ARG A 175 -10.26 -10.07 5.44
CA ARG A 175 -10.12 -8.61 5.30
C ARG A 175 -10.96 -8.02 4.17
N LEU A 176 -11.08 -8.74 3.06
CA LEU A 176 -11.76 -8.29 1.84
C LEU A 176 -13.29 -8.39 1.91
N GLN A 177 -13.88 -9.02 2.93
CA GLN A 177 -15.33 -9.26 2.99
C GLN A 177 -16.20 -8.01 2.87
N LYS A 178 -15.71 -6.88 3.39
CA LYS A 178 -16.42 -5.59 3.35
C LYS A 178 -15.87 -4.61 2.30
N VAL A 179 -14.90 -5.03 1.47
CA VAL A 179 -14.27 -4.20 0.46
C VAL A 179 -14.97 -4.37 -0.88
N VAL A 180 -15.35 -3.28 -1.51
CA VAL A 180 -15.82 -3.28 -2.90
C VAL A 180 -14.63 -3.45 -3.83
N ILE A 181 -14.66 -4.46 -4.70
CA ILE A 181 -13.60 -4.73 -5.66
C ILE A 181 -14.06 -4.28 -7.04
N GLU A 182 -13.36 -3.32 -7.62
CA GLU A 182 -13.61 -2.74 -8.94
C GLU A 182 -12.51 -3.13 -9.93
N ASN A 183 -12.85 -3.11 -11.23
CA ASN A 183 -11.90 -3.26 -12.33
C ASN A 183 -12.17 -2.14 -13.34
N LYS A 184 -11.74 -0.95 -13.01
CA LYS A 184 -12.06 0.25 -13.78
C LYS A 184 -10.81 1.06 -14.11
N ASP A 185 -10.92 1.81 -15.19
CA ASP A 185 -10.02 2.93 -15.48
C ASP A 185 -9.99 3.92 -14.30
N CYS A 186 -8.81 4.39 -13.94
CA CYS A 186 -8.59 5.21 -12.75
C CYS A 186 -9.36 6.54 -12.79
N ILE A 187 -9.43 7.21 -13.94
CA ILE A 187 -10.14 8.48 -14.09
C ILE A 187 -11.65 8.28 -13.94
N LYS A 188 -12.19 7.21 -14.54
CA LYS A 188 -13.61 6.86 -14.39
C LYS A 188 -13.95 6.49 -12.96
N LEU A 189 -13.06 5.75 -12.28
CA LEU A 189 -13.21 5.40 -10.88
C LEU A 189 -13.23 6.64 -9.98
N ILE A 190 -12.24 7.53 -10.12
CA ILE A 190 -12.14 8.78 -9.35
C ILE A 190 -13.43 9.57 -9.48
N ARG A 191 -13.89 9.84 -10.71
CA ARG A 191 -15.15 10.58 -10.96
C ARG A 191 -16.38 9.91 -10.35
N GLN A 192 -16.45 8.58 -10.36
CA GLN A 192 -17.58 7.82 -9.81
C GLN A 192 -17.67 7.92 -8.29
N TYR A 193 -16.51 7.86 -7.62
CA TYR A 193 -16.44 7.79 -6.16
C TYR A 193 -16.14 9.13 -5.49
N ASP A 194 -15.94 10.22 -6.25
CA ASP A 194 -15.67 11.54 -5.69
C ASP A 194 -16.85 12.09 -4.90
N ARG A 195 -16.60 12.41 -3.63
CA ARG A 195 -17.47 13.08 -2.66
C ARG A 195 -16.56 13.80 -1.65
N LYS A 196 -17.07 14.79 -0.95
CA LYS A 196 -16.32 15.54 0.07
C LYS A 196 -15.69 14.67 1.16
N GLU A 197 -16.34 13.54 1.51
CA GLU A 197 -15.83 12.59 2.50
C GLU A 197 -15.00 11.45 1.88
N SER A 198 -14.71 11.49 0.57
CA SER A 198 -13.86 10.50 -0.09
C SER A 198 -12.39 10.81 0.11
N PHE A 199 -11.61 9.74 0.33
CA PHE A 199 -10.17 9.79 0.36
C PHE A 199 -9.61 8.77 -0.64
N PHE A 200 -8.89 9.27 -1.63
CA PHE A 200 -8.25 8.49 -2.68
C PHE A 200 -6.78 8.27 -2.36
N TYR A 201 -6.36 7.01 -2.25
CA TYR A 201 -4.95 6.66 -2.28
C TYR A 201 -4.58 6.20 -3.70
N CYS A 202 -3.56 6.83 -4.27
CA CYS A 202 -3.11 6.59 -5.64
C CYS A 202 -1.63 6.23 -5.67
N ASP A 203 -1.32 5.10 -6.33
CA ASP A 203 0.04 4.62 -6.59
C ASP A 203 0.14 4.17 -8.05
N PRO A 204 0.08 5.13 -9.01
CA PRO A 204 0.05 4.83 -10.42
C PRO A 204 1.39 4.25 -10.93
N PRO A 205 1.43 3.71 -12.15
CA PRO A 205 2.68 3.45 -12.84
C PRO A 205 3.55 4.69 -12.84
N TYR A 206 4.84 4.55 -12.49
CA TYR A 206 5.74 5.67 -12.35
C TYR A 206 6.17 6.23 -13.71
N TYR A 207 6.30 7.54 -13.80
CA TYR A 207 6.76 8.19 -15.02
C TYR A 207 8.12 7.64 -15.46
N GLN A 208 8.24 7.25 -16.74
CA GLN A 208 9.38 6.56 -17.35
C GLN A 208 9.63 5.11 -16.86
N ALA A 209 8.75 4.57 -16.02
CA ALA A 209 8.80 3.18 -15.56
C ALA A 209 7.50 2.42 -15.85
N ASP A 210 6.54 3.05 -16.49
CA ASP A 210 5.23 2.53 -16.87
C ASP A 210 5.31 1.28 -17.76
N GLN A 211 6.36 1.14 -18.58
CA GLN A 211 6.65 -0.03 -19.38
C GLN A 211 6.82 -1.37 -18.60
N TYR A 212 7.01 -1.30 -17.27
CA TYR A 212 7.12 -2.49 -16.43
C TYR A 212 5.76 -3.04 -15.96
N TYR A 213 4.66 -2.40 -16.33
CA TYR A 213 3.32 -2.80 -15.93
C TYR A 213 2.53 -3.37 -17.12
N GLU A 214 2.10 -4.64 -17.00
CA GLU A 214 1.35 -5.36 -18.05
C GLU A 214 0.07 -4.65 -18.52
N ALA A 215 -0.56 -3.89 -17.62
CA ALA A 215 -1.85 -3.24 -17.87
C ALA A 215 -1.73 -1.85 -18.53
N VAL A 216 -0.52 -1.36 -18.78
CA VAL A 216 -0.30 -0.09 -19.45
C VAL A 216 -0.32 -0.29 -20.96
N SER A 217 -1.04 0.56 -21.70
CA SER A 217 -1.11 0.52 -23.15
C SER A 217 0.24 0.86 -23.79
N ALA A 218 0.39 0.56 -25.08
CA ALA A 218 1.60 0.87 -25.85
C ALA A 218 1.89 2.39 -25.88
N ASP A 219 0.86 3.22 -25.73
CA ASP A 219 0.96 4.70 -25.67
C ASP A 219 1.40 5.24 -24.30
N GLY A 220 1.62 4.36 -23.32
CA GLY A 220 1.98 4.69 -21.97
C GLY A 220 0.78 5.00 -21.05
N PHE A 221 1.08 5.44 -19.82
CA PHE A 221 0.07 5.83 -18.84
C PHE A 221 -0.25 7.34 -18.97
N ASP A 222 -1.53 7.70 -18.90
CA ASP A 222 -1.98 9.11 -18.98
C ASP A 222 -1.77 9.85 -17.65
N HIS A 223 -0.54 10.27 -17.40
CA HIS A 223 -0.16 11.02 -16.19
C HIS A 223 -0.87 12.38 -16.09
N ARG A 224 -1.13 13.04 -17.23
CA ARG A 224 -1.81 14.36 -17.27
C ARG A 224 -3.28 14.21 -16.94
N GLY A 225 -3.97 13.26 -17.56
CA GLY A 225 -5.37 12.99 -17.28
C GLY A 225 -5.62 12.57 -15.83
N LEU A 226 -4.70 11.78 -15.22
CA LEU A 226 -4.77 11.48 -13.78
C LEU A 226 -4.64 12.75 -12.94
N ALA A 227 -3.68 13.62 -13.25
CA ALA A 227 -3.49 14.87 -12.52
C ALA A 227 -4.71 15.78 -12.63
N GLU A 228 -5.25 15.97 -13.82
CA GLU A 228 -6.46 16.76 -14.05
C GLU A 228 -7.65 16.21 -13.25
N ALA A 229 -7.81 14.87 -13.23
CA ALA A 229 -8.86 14.23 -12.46
C ALA A 229 -8.70 14.45 -10.95
N LEU A 230 -7.50 14.29 -10.40
CA LEU A 230 -7.22 14.45 -8.97
C LEU A 230 -7.30 15.91 -8.50
N LEU A 231 -6.88 16.86 -9.35
CA LEU A 231 -6.94 18.29 -9.03
C LEU A 231 -8.37 18.86 -9.08
N ALA A 232 -9.32 18.12 -9.68
CA ALA A 232 -10.71 18.53 -9.81
C ALA A 232 -11.66 17.91 -8.78
N ILE A 233 -11.21 17.04 -7.88
CA ILE A 233 -12.09 16.35 -6.91
C ILE A 233 -12.52 17.26 -5.75
N ASP A 234 -13.70 16.97 -5.21
CA ASP A 234 -14.19 17.54 -3.96
C ASP A 234 -13.60 16.85 -2.73
N GLY A 235 -13.14 15.62 -2.89
CA GLY A 235 -12.55 14.79 -1.85
C GLY A 235 -11.09 15.09 -1.56
N LYS A 236 -10.45 14.20 -0.81
CA LYS A 236 -9.01 14.26 -0.49
C LYS A 236 -8.27 13.20 -1.28
N PHE A 237 -7.00 13.48 -1.64
CA PHE A 237 -6.12 12.46 -2.22
C PHE A 237 -4.73 12.47 -1.59
N LEU A 238 -4.12 11.30 -1.55
CA LEU A 238 -2.69 11.07 -1.31
C LEU A 238 -2.14 10.24 -2.46
N LEU A 239 -1.17 10.80 -3.17
CA LEU A 239 -0.58 10.22 -4.37
C LEU A 239 0.90 9.95 -4.13
N SER A 240 1.37 8.74 -4.43
CA SER A 240 2.78 8.40 -4.45
C SER A 240 3.33 8.37 -5.88
N TYR A 241 4.52 8.94 -6.08
CA TYR A 241 5.19 8.99 -7.37
C TYR A 241 6.71 8.96 -7.24
N ASN A 242 7.43 8.64 -8.35
CA ASN A 242 8.85 8.90 -8.41
C ASN A 242 9.16 10.40 -8.46
N ASP A 243 10.23 10.81 -7.79
CA ASP A 243 10.66 12.20 -7.78
C ASP A 243 11.31 12.57 -9.12
N CYS A 244 10.62 13.37 -9.92
CA CYS A 244 11.13 13.92 -11.17
C CYS A 244 10.49 15.28 -11.48
N GLY A 245 11.20 16.07 -12.31
CA GLY A 245 10.78 17.44 -12.65
C GLY A 245 9.38 17.50 -13.27
N PHE A 246 9.05 16.56 -14.16
CA PHE A 246 7.74 16.51 -14.80
C PHE A 246 6.59 16.37 -13.79
N ILE A 247 6.70 15.45 -12.83
CA ILE A 247 5.67 15.23 -11.82
C ILE A 247 5.59 16.42 -10.86
N ARG A 248 6.73 17.00 -10.45
CA ARG A 248 6.74 18.20 -9.61
C ARG A 248 6.04 19.37 -10.29
N GLU A 249 6.32 19.61 -11.57
CA GLU A 249 5.66 20.67 -12.35
C GLU A 249 4.15 20.43 -12.50
N LEU A 250 3.75 19.18 -12.77
CA LEU A 250 2.36 18.80 -12.99
C LEU A 250 1.47 19.08 -11.76
N TYR A 251 1.99 18.86 -10.55
CA TYR A 251 1.28 19.05 -9.29
C TYR A 251 1.64 20.36 -8.56
N SER A 252 2.52 21.21 -9.10
CA SER A 252 2.85 22.51 -8.51
C SER A 252 1.70 23.50 -8.69
N ARG A 253 0.70 23.42 -7.78
CA ARG A 253 -0.51 24.24 -7.78
C ARG A 253 -0.80 24.75 -6.36
N PRO A 254 -1.49 25.89 -6.20
CA PRO A 254 -1.95 26.35 -4.89
C PRO A 254 -2.82 25.29 -4.21
N GLY A 255 -2.58 25.06 -2.92
CA GLY A 255 -3.33 24.06 -2.13
C GLY A 255 -2.82 22.62 -2.24
N ILE A 256 -1.78 22.36 -3.05
CA ILE A 256 -1.13 21.05 -3.16
C ILE A 256 0.14 21.03 -2.31
N VAL A 257 0.30 19.99 -1.50
CA VAL A 257 1.48 19.70 -0.69
C VAL A 257 2.28 18.62 -1.40
N ILE A 258 3.59 18.87 -1.61
CA ILE A 258 4.54 17.92 -2.21
C ILE A 258 5.64 17.62 -1.21
N GLU A 259 5.70 16.40 -0.71
CA GLU A 259 6.70 15.93 0.23
C GLU A 259 7.65 14.94 -0.45
N SER A 260 8.96 15.09 -0.23
CA SER A 260 9.94 14.07 -0.63
C SER A 260 10.15 13.07 0.50
N VAL A 261 10.00 11.80 0.20
CA VAL A 261 10.28 10.68 1.10
C VAL A 261 11.33 9.77 0.48
N THR A 262 12.04 9.01 1.30
CA THR A 262 13.13 8.18 0.82
C THR A 262 12.80 6.71 1.07
N ARG A 263 12.91 5.89 0.02
CA ARG A 263 12.73 4.44 0.09
C ARG A 263 14.05 3.71 -0.10
N LEU A 264 14.33 2.74 0.78
CA LEU A 264 15.35 1.74 0.54
C LEU A 264 14.83 0.69 -0.44
N SER A 265 15.52 0.45 -1.55
CA SER A 265 15.14 -0.56 -2.52
C SER A 265 15.63 -1.95 -2.10
N ASN A 266 14.73 -2.89 -1.90
CA ASN A 266 15.08 -4.28 -1.58
C ASN A 266 15.82 -5.00 -2.73
N ILE A 267 15.60 -4.60 -3.98
CA ILE A 267 16.26 -5.17 -5.17
C ILE A 267 17.65 -4.59 -5.32
N ALA A 268 17.79 -3.27 -5.18
CA ALA A 268 19.09 -2.61 -5.26
C ALA A 268 20.03 -2.98 -4.10
N GLN A 269 19.50 -3.33 -2.92
CA GLN A 269 20.32 -3.81 -1.79
C GLN A 269 21.12 -5.08 -2.11
N ARG A 270 20.75 -5.84 -3.13
CA ARG A 270 21.54 -7.00 -3.60
C ARG A 270 22.76 -6.62 -4.42
N TYR A 271 22.76 -5.43 -5.04
CA TYR A 271 23.79 -4.98 -5.97
C TYR A 271 24.45 -3.68 -5.52
N ASP A 272 23.71 -2.82 -4.78
CA ASP A 272 24.13 -1.51 -4.29
C ASP A 272 23.56 -1.30 -2.88
N ASN A 273 24.31 -1.66 -1.86
CA ASN A 273 23.90 -1.50 -0.46
C ASN A 273 23.68 -0.02 -0.13
N GLY A 274 22.44 0.33 0.22
CA GLY A 274 22.10 1.67 0.68
C GLY A 274 21.58 2.63 -0.39
N LYS A 275 21.38 2.19 -1.65
CA LYS A 275 20.79 3.04 -2.69
C LYS A 275 19.37 3.44 -2.30
N GLN A 276 19.21 4.72 -2.13
CA GLN A 276 17.95 5.37 -1.79
C GLN A 276 17.28 5.86 -3.07
N TYR A 277 15.96 5.63 -3.15
CA TYR A 277 15.14 6.16 -4.24
C TYR A 277 14.22 7.23 -3.66
N PRO A 278 14.35 8.48 -4.14
CA PRO A 278 13.43 9.53 -3.74
C PRO A 278 12.05 9.25 -4.34
N GLU A 279 11.04 9.32 -3.51
CA GLU A 279 9.63 9.27 -3.89
C GLU A 279 8.93 10.54 -3.43
N LEU A 280 7.87 10.93 -4.13
CA LEU A 280 7.01 12.04 -3.76
C LEU A 280 5.73 11.49 -3.12
N LEU A 281 5.29 12.14 -2.04
CA LEU A 281 3.93 12.05 -1.54
C LEU A 281 3.25 13.40 -1.78
N ILE A 282 2.17 13.38 -2.55
CA ILE A 282 1.48 14.56 -3.03
C ILE A 282 0.03 14.51 -2.53
N SER A 283 -0.46 15.61 -1.94
CA SER A 283 -1.81 15.67 -1.37
C SER A 283 -2.46 17.05 -1.57
N ASN A 284 -3.79 17.11 -1.50
CA ASN A 284 -4.57 18.35 -1.49
C ASN A 284 -5.03 18.75 -0.08
N TYR A 285 -4.35 18.28 0.95
CA TYR A 285 -4.61 18.58 2.38
C TYR A 285 -3.30 18.54 3.18
N ASP A 286 -3.35 19.05 4.43
CA ASP A 286 -2.21 19.00 5.36
C ASP A 286 -2.01 17.58 5.91
N THR A 287 -0.96 16.90 5.47
CA THR A 287 -0.59 15.53 5.87
C THR A 287 -0.10 15.41 7.30
N THR A 288 0.11 16.53 8.00
CA THR A 288 0.60 16.55 9.40
C THR A 288 -0.53 16.55 10.44
N GLU A 289 -1.80 16.66 10.03
CA GLU A 289 -2.96 16.71 10.94
C GLU A 289 -3.02 15.50 11.86
N LEU A 290 -2.88 14.28 11.33
CA LEU A 290 -2.92 13.04 12.11
C LEU A 290 -1.77 12.98 13.12
N ALA A 291 -0.56 13.38 12.72
CA ALA A 291 0.60 13.43 13.61
C ALA A 291 0.40 14.42 14.75
N ARG A 292 -0.13 15.62 14.46
CA ARG A 292 -0.43 16.65 15.48
C ARG A 292 -1.49 16.17 16.46
N SER A 293 -2.54 15.52 16.00
CA SER A 293 -3.61 14.99 16.87
C SER A 293 -3.07 13.93 17.85
N CYS A 294 -2.12 13.09 17.40
CA CYS A 294 -1.47 12.09 18.25
C CYS A 294 -0.60 12.71 19.34
N VAL A 295 0.11 13.81 19.04
CA VAL A 295 0.94 14.54 20.02
C VAL A 295 0.06 15.21 21.08
N GLN A 296 -1.05 15.83 20.67
CA GLN A 296 -1.95 16.50 21.60
C GLN A 296 -2.58 15.55 22.61
N LEU A 297 -2.93 14.34 22.19
CA LEU A 297 -3.48 13.30 23.08
C LEU A 297 -2.44 12.71 24.05
N THR A 298 -1.16 12.61 23.66
CA THR A 298 -0.09 12.18 24.59
C THR A 298 0.21 13.22 25.66
N LEU A 299 0.02 14.50 25.41
CA LEU A 299 0.12 15.56 26.43
C LEU A 299 -1.01 15.44 27.46
N PHE A 300 -2.24 15.17 27.04
CA PHE A 300 -3.39 14.97 27.95
C PHE A 300 -3.29 13.66 28.73
N ASP A 301 -2.87 12.55 28.08
CA ASP A 301 -2.66 11.25 28.74
C ASP A 301 -1.54 11.33 29.81
N GLY A 302 -0.58 12.23 29.66
CA GLY A 302 0.48 12.48 30.65
C GLY A 302 0.01 13.28 31.89
N LEU A 303 -0.99 14.13 31.73
CA LEU A 303 -1.61 14.86 32.85
C LEU A 303 -2.49 13.94 33.69
N ASP A 304 -3.31 13.09 33.07
CA ASP A 304 -4.15 12.12 33.78
C ASP A 304 -3.33 11.07 34.56
N THR A 305 -2.15 10.70 34.08
CA THR A 305 -1.26 9.76 34.80
C THR A 305 -0.63 10.40 36.03
N GLN A 306 -0.38 11.71 36.00
CA GLN A 306 0.17 12.43 37.14
C GLN A 306 -0.89 12.71 38.23
N GLU A 307 -2.14 12.98 37.84
CA GLU A 307 -3.26 13.06 38.77
C GLU A 307 -3.53 11.74 39.48
N ILE A 308 -3.54 10.61 38.73
CA ILE A 308 -3.71 9.26 39.30
C ILE A 308 -2.54 8.88 40.23
N LEU A 309 -1.31 9.32 39.94
CA LEU A 309 -0.16 9.13 40.83
C LEU A 309 -0.27 9.98 42.11
N ASN A 310 -0.76 11.20 42.02
CA ASN A 310 -0.95 12.08 43.18
C ASN A 310 -2.08 11.59 44.08
N GLU A 311 -3.20 11.09 43.54
CA GLU A 311 -4.27 10.46 44.34
C GLU A 311 -3.81 9.17 45.04
N ARG A 312 -2.95 8.37 44.42
CA ARG A 312 -2.37 7.17 45.06
C ARG A 312 -1.36 7.50 46.16
N ILE A 313 -0.64 8.60 46.06
CA ILE A 313 0.28 9.08 47.12
C ILE A 313 -0.51 9.57 48.30
N LEU A 314 -1.60 10.31 48.09
CA LEU A 314 -2.48 10.81 49.16
C LEU A 314 -3.24 9.70 49.91
N CYS A 315 -3.57 8.60 49.25
CA CYS A 315 -4.20 7.43 49.89
C CYS A 315 -3.24 6.59 50.73
N ASN A 316 -1.93 6.66 50.49
CA ASN A 316 -0.93 5.88 51.25
C ASN A 316 -0.36 6.62 52.48
N GLU A 317 -0.66 7.90 52.68
CA GLU A 317 -0.24 8.66 53.87
C GLU A 317 -1.33 8.71 54.98
N THR A 318 -2.42 7.93 54.81
CA THR A 318 -3.55 7.92 55.78
C THR A 318 -3.83 6.53 56.36
N ILE A 319 -2.78 5.71 56.53
CA ILE A 319 -2.85 4.46 57.33
C ILE A 319 -1.72 4.42 58.35
#